data_9c6cba3298744048dbadf686761d3030
#
_entry.id   9c6cba3298744048dbadf686761d3030
#
_cell.length_a   1.000
_cell.length_b   1.000
_cell.length_c   1.000
_cell.angle_alpha   90.00
_cell.angle_beta   90.00
_cell.angle_gamma   90.00
#
_symmetry.space_group_name_H-M   'P 1'
#
loop_
_entity.id
_entity.type
_entity.pdbx_description
1 polymer ?
#
loop_
_entity_poly.entity_id
_entity_poly.type
_entity_poly.pdbx_seq_one_letter_code
_entity_poly.pdbx_strand_id
1 'polypeptide(L)'
;VTGVQTCALPIFTLGATLFGLVLGVIAGSTHGLRSAVMNHILDTLLSIPSLLLAIIVVAFAGPHLSHAMFAVWLALLPRMVRSVYSMVHDELEKEYIIAARLDGASTLNILLFAILPNIASGLVTEITRALSMAILDIAALGFLDLGAQLPSPEWGAMLGDALELIYVAPWTVMLPGAAIMLSVLLVNLLGDGIRRAIIAGVE
;
A
#
# COMPACT_ATOMS: atom_id res chain seq x y z
N VAL A 1 7.52 21.06 1.72
CA VAL A 1 6.33 20.36 1.16
C VAL A 1 6.74 19.10 0.42
N THR A 2 7.83 19.16 -0.34
CA THR A 2 8.27 18.02 -1.17
C THR A 2 8.91 16.87 -0.37
N GLY A 3 9.44 17.10 0.84
CA GLY A 3 10.17 16.08 1.60
C GLY A 3 9.33 14.94 2.14
N VAL A 4 8.11 15.20 2.59
CA VAL A 4 7.21 14.18 3.18
C VAL A 4 6.56 13.32 2.12
N GLN A 5 5.84 13.95 1.17
CA GLN A 5 5.10 13.22 0.14
C GLN A 5 6.00 12.59 -0.92
N THR A 6 7.10 13.25 -1.28
CA THR A 6 7.95 12.75 -2.39
C THR A 6 9.03 11.75 -1.97
N CYS A 7 9.57 11.83 -0.76
CA CYS A 7 10.66 10.96 -0.33
C CYS A 7 10.23 9.94 0.72
N ALA A 8 9.54 10.37 1.77
CA ALA A 8 9.26 9.51 2.90
C ALA A 8 8.13 8.50 2.60
N LEU A 9 7.02 8.93 2.00
CA LEU A 9 5.91 8.03 1.66
C LEU A 9 6.30 6.85 0.75
N PRO A 10 7.01 7.06 -0.38
CA PRO A 10 7.47 5.94 -1.19
C PRO A 10 8.34 4.94 -0.44
N ILE A 11 9.23 5.40 0.45
CA ILE A 11 10.11 4.53 1.23
C ILE A 11 9.29 3.64 2.18
N PHE A 12 8.34 4.23 2.93
CA PHE A 12 7.47 3.47 3.83
C PHE A 12 6.54 2.52 3.07
N THR A 13 6.00 2.94 1.92
CA THR A 13 5.17 2.08 1.07
C THR A 13 5.97 0.92 0.49
N LEU A 14 7.20 1.15 0.04
CA LEU A 14 8.10 0.09 -0.40
C LEU A 14 8.44 -0.88 0.74
N GLY A 15 8.64 -0.36 1.96
CA GLY A 15 8.80 -1.18 3.16
C GLY A 15 7.57 -2.07 3.40
N ALA A 16 6.36 -1.51 3.39
CA ALA A 16 5.11 -2.27 3.53
C ALA A 16 4.95 -3.33 2.42
N THR A 17 5.34 -2.98 1.19
CA THR A 17 5.32 -3.90 0.04
C THR A 17 6.27 -5.06 0.24
N LEU A 18 7.50 -4.81 0.65
CA LEU A 18 8.50 -5.85 0.87
C LEU A 18 8.08 -6.81 1.99
N PHE A 19 7.65 -6.28 3.13
CA PHE A 19 7.13 -7.10 4.23
C PHE A 19 5.85 -7.85 3.81
N GLY A 20 4.92 -7.17 3.14
CA GLY A 20 3.70 -7.75 2.62
C GLY A 20 3.97 -8.85 1.59
N LEU A 21 4.98 -8.68 0.72
CA LEU A 21 5.41 -9.69 -0.24
C LEU A 21 5.93 -10.94 0.47
N VAL A 22 6.87 -10.77 1.40
CA VAL A 22 7.45 -11.91 2.12
C VAL A 22 6.38 -12.67 2.92
N LEU A 23 5.59 -11.97 3.71
CA LEU A 23 4.53 -12.58 4.51
C LEU A 23 3.42 -13.18 3.65
N GLY A 24 3.03 -12.50 2.56
CA GLY A 24 2.01 -12.95 1.63
C GLY A 24 2.43 -14.19 0.85
N VAL A 25 3.69 -14.26 0.42
CA VAL A 25 4.25 -15.46 -0.22
C VAL A 25 4.27 -16.65 0.75
N ILE A 26 4.75 -16.45 1.98
CA ILE A 26 4.76 -17.51 3.00
C ILE A 26 3.33 -17.98 3.26
N ALA A 27 2.39 -17.05 3.49
CA ALA A 27 0.99 -17.36 3.74
C ALA A 27 0.32 -18.05 2.55
N GLY A 28 0.51 -17.53 1.32
CA GLY A 28 -0.06 -18.04 0.07
C GLY A 28 0.46 -19.43 -0.31
N SER A 29 1.66 -19.79 0.16
CA SER A 29 2.23 -21.13 -0.03
C SER A 29 1.69 -22.17 0.95
N THR A 30 0.84 -21.79 1.91
CA THR A 30 0.23 -22.71 2.88
C THR A 30 -1.06 -23.34 2.33
N HIS A 31 -1.37 -24.56 2.76
CA HIS A 31 -2.55 -25.30 2.32
C HIS A 31 -3.37 -25.81 3.52
N GLY A 32 -4.65 -26.12 3.26
CA GLY A 32 -5.54 -26.73 4.24
C GLY A 32 -5.91 -25.81 5.40
N LEU A 33 -5.96 -26.33 6.62
CA LEU A 33 -6.41 -25.62 7.82
C LEU A 33 -5.58 -24.38 8.12
N ARG A 34 -4.26 -24.40 7.86
CA ARG A 34 -3.36 -23.26 8.07
C ARG A 34 -3.73 -22.08 7.16
N SER A 35 -4.03 -22.38 5.90
CA SER A 35 -4.49 -21.37 4.93
C SER A 35 -5.83 -20.77 5.36
N ALA A 36 -6.80 -21.58 5.79
CA ALA A 36 -8.10 -21.12 6.26
C ALA A 36 -7.97 -20.19 7.50
N VAL A 37 -7.17 -20.58 8.48
CA VAL A 37 -6.91 -19.73 9.67
C VAL A 37 -6.26 -18.40 9.28
N MET A 38 -5.25 -18.43 8.40
CA MET A 38 -4.57 -17.23 7.94
C MET A 38 -5.54 -16.28 7.22
N ASN A 39 -6.41 -16.82 6.35
CA ASN A 39 -7.46 -16.06 5.68
C ASN A 39 -8.39 -15.36 6.68
N HIS A 40 -8.88 -16.08 7.68
CA HIS A 40 -9.76 -15.49 8.69
C HIS A 40 -9.08 -14.38 9.50
N ILE A 41 -7.80 -14.54 9.84
CA ILE A 41 -7.03 -13.48 10.52
C ILE A 41 -6.90 -12.26 9.61
N LEU A 42 -6.51 -12.44 8.35
CA LEU A 42 -6.37 -11.33 7.40
C LEU A 42 -7.71 -10.63 7.15
N ASP A 43 -8.80 -11.37 6.96
CA ASP A 43 -10.14 -10.83 6.75
C ASP A 43 -10.63 -10.04 7.98
N THR A 44 -10.32 -10.51 9.18
CA THR A 44 -10.61 -9.79 10.44
C THR A 44 -9.84 -8.48 10.52
N LEU A 45 -8.55 -8.49 10.20
CA LEU A 45 -7.74 -7.27 10.18
C LEU A 45 -8.22 -6.26 9.12
N LEU A 46 -8.64 -6.75 7.96
CA LEU A 46 -9.16 -5.93 6.86
C LEU A 46 -10.56 -5.37 7.10
N SER A 47 -11.30 -5.90 8.10
CA SER A 47 -12.60 -5.35 8.48
C SER A 47 -12.47 -3.96 9.13
N ILE A 48 -11.28 -3.60 9.64
CA ILE A 48 -10.99 -2.28 10.21
C ILE A 48 -10.53 -1.36 9.07
N PRO A 49 -11.19 -0.21 8.84
CA PRO A 49 -10.71 0.79 7.89
C PRO A 49 -9.28 1.25 8.21
N SER A 50 -8.40 1.31 7.20
CA SER A 50 -6.97 1.66 7.36
C SER A 50 -6.78 2.98 8.12
N LEU A 51 -7.55 4.00 7.75
CA LEU A 51 -7.49 5.32 8.40
C LEU A 51 -7.85 5.25 9.89
N LEU A 52 -8.88 4.48 10.28
CA LEU A 52 -9.24 4.32 11.69
C LEU A 52 -8.11 3.64 12.48
N LEU A 53 -7.50 2.60 11.93
CA LEU A 53 -6.35 1.95 12.56
C LEU A 53 -5.18 2.94 12.71
N ALA A 54 -4.91 3.73 11.68
CA ALA A 54 -3.86 4.74 11.72
C ALA A 54 -4.14 5.83 12.78
N ILE A 55 -5.37 6.32 12.88
CA ILE A 55 -5.78 7.29 13.91
C ILE A 55 -5.57 6.71 15.31
N ILE A 56 -5.98 5.46 15.55
CA ILE A 56 -5.82 4.81 16.86
C ILE A 56 -4.33 4.72 17.22
N VAL A 57 -3.48 4.28 16.29
CA VAL A 57 -2.03 4.16 16.53
C VAL A 57 -1.41 5.52 16.87
N VAL A 58 -1.75 6.57 16.10
CA VAL A 58 -1.23 7.92 16.36
C VAL A 58 -1.77 8.51 17.66
N ALA A 59 -3.03 8.23 18.01
CA ALA A 59 -3.61 8.69 19.27
C ALA A 59 -2.84 8.16 20.49
N PHE A 60 -2.32 6.94 20.42
CA PHE A 60 -1.48 6.36 21.49
C PHE A 60 -0.01 6.80 21.40
N ALA A 61 0.55 6.95 20.20
CA ALA A 61 1.95 7.28 19.99
C ALA A 61 2.25 8.79 20.12
N GLY A 62 1.24 9.63 19.96
CA GLY A 62 1.31 11.08 19.90
C GLY A 62 1.42 11.62 18.47
N PRO A 63 0.97 12.89 18.25
CA PRO A 63 0.95 13.53 16.94
C PRO A 63 2.38 13.88 16.49
N HIS A 64 2.90 13.08 15.59
CA HIS A 64 4.23 13.28 14.98
C HIS A 64 4.27 12.59 13.63
N LEU A 65 4.95 13.20 12.65
CA LEU A 65 5.03 12.67 11.28
C LEU A 65 5.50 11.21 11.22
N SER A 66 6.55 10.85 11.97
CA SER A 66 7.06 9.47 11.97
C SER A 66 6.05 8.47 12.53
N HIS A 67 5.28 8.85 13.54
CA HIS A 67 4.21 8.01 14.09
C HIS A 67 3.07 7.84 13.09
N ALA A 68 2.66 8.92 12.41
CA ALA A 68 1.66 8.88 11.35
C ALA A 68 2.10 7.97 10.18
N MET A 69 3.35 8.09 9.75
CA MET A 69 3.90 7.24 8.69
C MET A 69 3.97 5.77 9.09
N PHE A 70 4.41 5.47 10.32
CA PHE A 70 4.42 4.12 10.85
C PHE A 70 3.01 3.55 11.00
N ALA A 71 2.05 4.37 11.45
CA ALA A 71 0.65 3.99 11.58
C ALA A 71 0.03 3.62 10.22
N VAL A 72 0.28 4.43 9.19
CA VAL A 72 -0.18 4.15 7.82
C VAL A 72 0.51 2.91 7.26
N TRP A 73 1.82 2.74 7.49
CA TRP A 73 2.55 1.53 7.11
C TRP A 73 1.91 0.28 7.72
N LEU A 74 1.63 0.31 9.03
CA LEU A 74 0.99 -0.81 9.74
C LEU A 74 -0.43 -1.08 9.22
N ALA A 75 -1.19 -0.04 8.89
CA ALA A 75 -2.55 -0.13 8.38
C ALA A 75 -2.61 -0.70 6.95
N LEU A 76 -1.59 -0.45 6.12
CA LEU A 76 -1.50 -0.98 4.76
C LEU A 76 -1.03 -2.45 4.70
N LEU A 77 -0.28 -2.89 5.72
CA LEU A 77 0.37 -4.20 5.72
C LEU A 77 -0.61 -5.38 5.53
N PRO A 78 -1.75 -5.48 6.25
CA PRO A 78 -2.69 -6.59 6.08
C PRO A 78 -3.23 -6.69 4.65
N ARG A 79 -3.50 -5.54 4.00
CA ARG A 79 -3.97 -5.50 2.61
C ARG A 79 -2.93 -6.03 1.65
N MET A 80 -1.66 -5.61 1.81
CA MET A 80 -0.56 -6.10 0.99
C MET A 80 -0.36 -7.61 1.15
N VAL A 81 -0.34 -8.10 2.40
CA VAL A 81 -0.25 -9.54 2.69
C VAL A 81 -1.40 -10.30 2.04
N ARG A 82 -2.62 -9.81 2.17
CA ARG A 82 -3.82 -10.46 1.61
C ARG A 82 -3.78 -10.52 0.08
N SER A 83 -3.40 -9.43 -0.56
CA SER A 83 -3.32 -9.36 -2.03
C SER A 83 -2.25 -10.31 -2.57
N VAL A 84 -1.06 -10.30 -1.98
CA VAL A 84 0.03 -11.23 -2.36
C VAL A 84 -0.36 -12.67 -2.07
N TYR A 85 -0.96 -12.94 -0.90
CA TYR A 85 -1.49 -14.27 -0.55
C TYR A 85 -2.41 -14.79 -1.67
N SER A 86 -3.41 -14.01 -2.07
CA SER A 86 -4.36 -14.43 -3.12
C SER A 86 -3.66 -14.69 -4.44
N MET A 87 -2.80 -13.77 -4.91
CA MET A 87 -2.06 -13.92 -6.16
C MET A 87 -1.17 -15.18 -6.17
N VAL A 88 -0.46 -15.44 -5.07
CA VAL A 88 0.41 -16.64 -4.96
C VAL A 88 -0.41 -17.91 -4.89
N HIS A 89 -1.50 -17.89 -4.12
CA HIS A 89 -2.38 -19.06 -3.96
C HIS A 89 -3.03 -19.46 -5.27
N ASP A 90 -3.62 -18.47 -5.97
CA ASP A 90 -4.28 -18.69 -7.26
C ASP A 90 -3.28 -19.16 -8.34
N GLU A 91 -2.04 -18.66 -8.29
CA GLU A 91 -0.98 -19.06 -9.23
C GLU A 91 -0.51 -20.50 -8.98
N LEU A 92 -0.42 -20.91 -7.70
CA LEU A 92 -0.01 -22.27 -7.32
C LEU A 92 -0.98 -23.38 -7.76
N GLU A 93 -2.24 -23.06 -8.01
CA GLU A 93 -3.27 -24.00 -8.47
C GLU A 93 -3.24 -24.23 -10.00
N LYS A 94 -2.45 -23.46 -10.75
CA LYS A 94 -2.39 -23.57 -12.21
C LYS A 94 -1.68 -24.86 -12.67
N GLU A 95 -2.15 -25.40 -13.78
CA GLU A 95 -1.69 -26.70 -14.32
C GLU A 95 -0.19 -26.71 -14.64
N TYR A 96 0.38 -25.61 -15.14
CA TYR A 96 1.81 -25.55 -15.46
C TYR A 96 2.70 -25.64 -14.21
N ILE A 97 2.21 -25.20 -13.05
CA ILE A 97 2.91 -25.38 -11.75
C ILE A 97 2.90 -26.83 -11.32
N ILE A 98 1.77 -27.51 -11.55
CA ILE A 98 1.66 -28.95 -11.27
C ILE A 98 2.63 -29.74 -12.17
N ALA A 99 2.70 -29.39 -13.45
CA ALA A 99 3.66 -29.99 -14.39
C ALA A 99 5.11 -29.75 -13.95
N ALA A 100 5.48 -28.51 -13.60
CA ALA A 100 6.82 -28.20 -13.11
C ALA A 100 7.20 -28.96 -11.82
N ARG A 101 6.23 -29.22 -10.93
CA ARG A 101 6.47 -30.10 -9.74
C ARG A 101 6.72 -31.54 -10.12
N LEU A 102 5.98 -32.07 -11.10
CA LEU A 102 6.18 -33.44 -11.60
C LEU A 102 7.54 -33.60 -12.27
N ASP A 103 8.03 -32.57 -12.94
CA ASP A 103 9.38 -32.50 -13.53
C ASP A 103 10.50 -32.34 -12.48
N GLY A 104 10.17 -32.28 -11.20
CA GLY A 104 11.14 -32.24 -10.09
C GLY A 104 11.63 -30.82 -9.74
N ALA A 105 10.96 -29.75 -10.20
CA ALA A 105 11.34 -28.40 -9.82
C ALA A 105 11.16 -28.15 -8.31
N SER A 106 12.16 -27.54 -7.69
CA SER A 106 12.08 -27.19 -6.26
C SER A 106 11.07 -26.07 -6.02
N THR A 107 10.48 -26.04 -4.82
CA THR A 107 9.52 -25.00 -4.43
C THR A 107 10.08 -23.59 -4.61
N LEU A 108 11.37 -23.38 -4.31
CA LEU A 108 12.02 -22.08 -4.47
C LEU A 108 12.15 -21.70 -5.95
N ASN A 109 12.50 -22.65 -6.83
CA ASN A 109 12.57 -22.39 -8.27
C ASN A 109 11.20 -22.06 -8.84
N ILE A 110 10.16 -22.77 -8.45
CA ILE A 110 8.78 -22.48 -8.85
C ILE A 110 8.39 -21.06 -8.39
N LEU A 111 8.69 -20.70 -7.14
CA LEU A 111 8.37 -19.39 -6.60
C LEU A 111 9.07 -18.26 -7.37
N LEU A 112 10.40 -18.37 -7.57
CA LEU A 112 11.20 -17.30 -8.15
C LEU A 112 11.04 -17.17 -9.67
N PHE A 113 10.88 -18.29 -10.39
CA PHE A 113 10.93 -18.30 -11.86
C PHE A 113 9.57 -18.55 -12.52
N ALA A 114 8.59 -19.06 -11.77
CA ALA A 114 7.25 -19.29 -12.29
C ALA A 114 6.22 -18.34 -11.65
N ILE A 115 6.16 -18.21 -10.33
CA ILE A 115 5.11 -17.45 -9.66
C ILE A 115 5.40 -15.95 -9.68
N LEU A 116 6.57 -15.52 -9.18
CA LEU A 116 6.89 -14.07 -9.06
C LEU A 116 6.81 -13.31 -10.38
N PRO A 117 7.32 -13.81 -11.52
CA PRO A 117 7.16 -13.12 -12.79
C PRO A 117 5.70 -12.99 -13.23
N ASN A 118 4.89 -14.03 -13.02
CA ASN A 118 3.49 -14.05 -13.44
C ASN A 118 2.59 -13.14 -12.59
N ILE A 119 2.89 -12.97 -11.29
CA ILE A 119 2.16 -12.04 -10.43
C ILE A 119 2.70 -10.61 -10.49
N ALA A 120 3.79 -10.34 -11.21
CA ALA A 120 4.46 -9.03 -11.23
C ALA A 120 3.52 -7.89 -11.64
N SER A 121 2.67 -8.10 -12.63
CA SER A 121 1.68 -7.09 -13.07
C SER A 121 0.64 -6.78 -11.98
N GLY A 122 0.22 -7.80 -11.22
CA GLY A 122 -0.66 -7.66 -10.06
C GLY A 122 0.04 -6.93 -8.90
N LEU A 123 1.32 -7.26 -8.63
CA LEU A 123 2.12 -6.56 -7.62
C LEU A 123 2.26 -5.07 -7.91
N VAL A 124 2.54 -4.69 -9.15
CA VAL A 124 2.60 -3.26 -9.54
C VAL A 124 1.26 -2.56 -9.25
N THR A 125 0.15 -3.21 -9.56
CA THR A 125 -1.19 -2.66 -9.27
C THR A 125 -1.39 -2.43 -7.77
N GLU A 126 -1.01 -3.39 -6.93
CA GLU A 126 -1.16 -3.27 -5.47
C GLU A 126 -0.20 -2.23 -4.87
N ILE A 127 1.04 -2.15 -5.35
CA ILE A 127 2.01 -1.12 -4.93
C ILE A 127 1.47 0.28 -5.25
N THR A 128 0.95 0.47 -6.47
CA THR A 128 0.36 1.74 -6.91
C THR A 128 -0.83 2.13 -6.05
N ARG A 129 -1.71 1.16 -5.76
CA ARG A 129 -2.88 1.35 -4.91
C ARG A 129 -2.49 1.67 -3.46
N ALA A 130 -1.49 0.95 -2.91
CA ALA A 130 -0.97 1.19 -1.58
C ALA A 130 -0.34 2.59 -1.45
N LEU A 131 0.43 3.04 -2.46
CA LEU A 131 1.01 4.38 -2.47
C LEU A 131 -0.06 5.46 -2.53
N SER A 132 -1.09 5.27 -3.37
CA SER A 132 -2.23 6.20 -3.46
C SER A 132 -2.98 6.31 -2.13
N MET A 133 -3.23 5.18 -1.47
CA MET A 133 -3.87 5.16 -0.14
C MET A 133 -2.98 5.81 0.92
N ALA A 134 -1.67 5.55 0.90
CA ALA A 134 -0.74 6.17 1.83
C ALA A 134 -0.74 7.71 1.71
N ILE A 135 -0.80 8.26 0.50
CA ILE A 135 -0.90 9.71 0.27
C ILE A 135 -2.17 10.26 0.92
N LEU A 136 -3.31 9.59 0.70
CA LEU A 136 -4.61 10.02 1.23
C LEU A 136 -4.67 9.87 2.76
N ASP A 137 -4.20 8.75 3.32
CA ASP A 137 -4.24 8.50 4.77
C ASP A 137 -3.32 9.48 5.53
N ILE A 138 -2.12 9.78 5.01
CA ILE A 138 -1.23 10.80 5.60
C ILE A 138 -1.85 12.19 5.51
N ALA A 139 -2.44 12.54 4.36
CA ALA A 139 -3.12 13.82 4.23
C ALA A 139 -4.33 13.94 5.17
N ALA A 140 -5.08 12.85 5.38
CA ALA A 140 -6.18 12.82 6.33
C ALA A 140 -5.70 12.96 7.78
N LEU A 141 -4.60 12.28 8.15
CA LEU A 141 -3.99 12.44 9.47
C LEU A 141 -3.45 13.86 9.69
N GLY A 142 -2.81 14.45 8.68
CA GLY A 142 -2.36 15.84 8.72
C GLY A 142 -3.51 16.83 8.90
N PHE A 143 -4.60 16.63 8.15
CA PHE A 143 -5.82 17.42 8.27
C PHE A 143 -6.45 17.38 9.68
N LEU A 144 -6.27 16.27 10.38
CA LEU A 144 -6.77 16.07 11.77
C LEU A 144 -5.73 16.46 12.83
N ASP A 145 -4.65 17.15 12.48
CA ASP A 145 -3.53 17.51 13.37
C ASP A 145 -2.82 16.31 14.02
N LEU A 146 -2.96 15.13 13.43
CA LEU A 146 -2.31 13.90 13.88
C LEU A 146 -1.03 13.57 13.09
N GLY A 147 -0.72 14.36 12.05
CA GLY A 147 0.42 14.17 11.16
C GLY A 147 1.63 15.03 11.48
N ALA A 148 2.16 15.67 10.45
CA ALA A 148 3.27 16.61 10.57
C ALA A 148 2.84 17.87 11.35
N GLN A 149 3.64 18.21 12.35
CA GLN A 149 3.44 19.42 13.14
C GLN A 149 4.22 20.60 12.56
N LEU A 150 3.74 21.83 12.76
CA LEU A 150 4.47 23.04 12.36
C LEU A 150 5.91 23.05 12.94
N PRO A 151 6.90 23.49 12.18
CA PRO A 151 6.86 24.15 10.86
C PRO A 151 6.97 23.20 9.67
N SER A 152 6.77 21.88 9.83
CA SER A 152 6.90 20.90 8.73
C SER A 152 5.74 21.03 7.75
N PRO A 153 5.97 21.46 6.49
CA PRO A 153 4.91 21.61 5.52
C PRO A 153 4.40 20.25 5.02
N GLU A 154 3.10 20.03 5.15
CA GLU A 154 2.38 18.84 4.69
C GLU A 154 1.01 19.28 4.13
N TRP A 155 0.59 18.71 3.00
CA TRP A 155 -0.61 19.17 2.31
C TRP A 155 -1.90 18.99 3.11
N GLY A 156 -2.01 17.91 3.90
CA GLY A 156 -3.16 17.66 4.77
C GLY A 156 -3.24 18.67 5.91
N ALA A 157 -2.13 18.94 6.60
CA ALA A 157 -2.05 19.98 7.62
C ALA A 157 -2.38 21.36 7.04
N MET A 158 -1.85 21.68 5.84
CA MET A 158 -2.18 22.93 5.14
C MET A 158 -3.68 23.06 4.84
N LEU A 159 -4.38 21.94 4.56
CA LEU A 159 -5.83 21.94 4.37
C LEU A 159 -6.56 22.23 5.68
N GLY A 160 -6.12 21.64 6.80
CA GLY A 160 -6.69 21.87 8.14
C GLY A 160 -6.55 23.33 8.54
N ASP A 161 -5.33 23.87 8.47
CA ASP A 161 -5.03 25.28 8.81
C ASP A 161 -5.79 26.30 7.95
N ALA A 162 -6.07 25.94 6.69
CA ALA A 162 -6.73 26.85 5.76
C ALA A 162 -8.26 26.85 5.85
N LEU A 163 -8.89 26.02 6.67
CA LEU A 163 -10.36 25.93 6.77
C LEU A 163 -11.02 27.26 7.18
N GLU A 164 -10.41 28.00 8.08
CA GLU A 164 -10.93 29.29 8.52
C GLU A 164 -10.91 30.35 7.40
N LEU A 165 -10.05 30.17 6.42
CA LEU A 165 -9.86 31.10 5.31
C LEU A 165 -10.69 30.75 4.07
N ILE A 166 -11.47 29.67 4.08
CA ILE A 166 -12.16 29.14 2.90
C ILE A 166 -13.06 30.16 2.20
N TYR A 167 -13.69 31.06 2.96
CA TYR A 167 -14.59 32.09 2.42
C TYR A 167 -13.87 33.35 1.97
N VAL A 168 -12.66 33.62 2.47
CA VAL A 168 -11.89 34.83 2.18
C VAL A 168 -10.83 34.56 1.12
N ALA A 169 -10.20 33.36 1.18
CA ALA A 169 -9.10 32.97 0.33
C ALA A 169 -9.23 31.48 -0.08
N PRO A 170 -10.21 31.10 -0.92
CA PRO A 170 -10.50 29.70 -1.22
C PRO A 170 -9.32 28.94 -1.85
N TRP A 171 -8.39 29.64 -2.51
CA TRP A 171 -7.20 29.03 -3.08
C TRP A 171 -6.27 28.39 -2.05
N THR A 172 -6.31 28.81 -0.80
CA THR A 172 -5.50 28.20 0.29
C THR A 172 -5.89 26.77 0.57
N VAL A 173 -7.15 26.39 0.34
CA VAL A 173 -7.67 25.02 0.42
C VAL A 173 -7.56 24.31 -0.94
N MET A 174 -7.86 25.01 -2.04
CA MET A 174 -7.87 24.42 -3.38
C MET A 174 -6.49 23.94 -3.84
N LEU A 175 -5.42 24.70 -3.54
CA LEU A 175 -4.07 24.36 -4.01
C LEU A 175 -3.51 23.07 -3.38
N PRO A 176 -3.50 22.90 -2.04
CA PRO A 176 -3.05 21.63 -1.45
C PRO A 176 -3.97 20.47 -1.82
N GLY A 177 -5.29 20.67 -1.88
CA GLY A 177 -6.23 19.63 -2.35
C GLY A 177 -5.97 19.19 -3.78
N ALA A 178 -5.73 20.14 -4.69
CA ALA A 178 -5.35 19.85 -6.07
C ALA A 178 -4.00 19.12 -6.14
N ALA A 179 -3.03 19.48 -5.30
CA ALA A 179 -1.73 18.82 -5.24
C ALA A 179 -1.86 17.34 -4.82
N ILE A 180 -2.68 17.04 -3.81
CA ILE A 180 -2.99 15.66 -3.40
C ILE A 180 -3.65 14.91 -4.55
N MET A 181 -4.70 15.47 -5.14
CA MET A 181 -5.43 14.86 -6.25
C MET A 181 -4.53 14.55 -7.45
N LEU A 182 -3.71 15.51 -7.87
CA LEU A 182 -2.78 15.34 -8.99
C LEU A 182 -1.70 14.29 -8.67
N SER A 183 -1.19 14.25 -7.44
CA SER A 183 -0.21 13.26 -7.02
C SER A 183 -0.78 11.83 -7.08
N VAL A 184 -1.99 11.62 -6.58
CA VAL A 184 -2.69 10.33 -6.66
C VAL A 184 -2.97 9.95 -8.12
N LEU A 185 -3.41 10.89 -8.95
CA LEU A 185 -3.65 10.66 -10.37
C LEU A 185 -2.36 10.22 -11.10
N LEU A 186 -1.25 10.95 -10.88
CA LEU A 186 0.04 10.65 -11.51
C LEU A 186 0.58 9.29 -11.08
N VAL A 187 0.47 8.94 -9.79
CA VAL A 187 0.86 7.63 -9.28
C VAL A 187 0.08 6.51 -9.98
N ASN A 188 -1.24 6.66 -10.12
CA ASN A 188 -2.07 5.67 -10.80
C ASN A 188 -1.75 5.56 -12.30
N LEU A 189 -1.55 6.68 -12.99
CA LEU A 189 -1.16 6.67 -14.40
C LEU A 189 0.21 6.00 -14.63
N LEU A 190 1.18 6.28 -13.76
CA LEU A 190 2.50 5.62 -13.80
C LEU A 190 2.39 4.12 -13.55
N GLY A 191 1.62 3.71 -12.54
CA GLY A 191 1.37 2.31 -12.23
C GLY A 191 0.73 1.55 -13.39
N ASP A 192 -0.30 2.14 -14.01
CA ASP A 192 -0.92 1.56 -15.20
C ASP A 192 0.03 1.47 -16.41
N GLY A 193 0.92 2.45 -16.57
CA GLY A 193 1.95 2.43 -17.60
C GLY A 193 2.94 1.27 -17.39
N ILE A 194 3.45 1.13 -16.17
CA ILE A 194 4.38 0.04 -15.80
C ILE A 194 3.70 -1.33 -15.97
N ARG A 195 2.47 -1.47 -15.49
CA ARG A 195 1.69 -2.71 -15.63
C ARG A 195 1.55 -3.13 -17.10
N ARG A 196 1.17 -2.19 -17.98
CA ARG A 196 1.05 -2.45 -19.42
C ARG A 196 2.38 -2.85 -20.04
N ALA A 197 3.48 -2.21 -19.66
CA ALA A 197 4.81 -2.54 -20.15
C ALA A 197 5.24 -3.96 -19.73
N ILE A 198 4.92 -4.40 -18.50
CA ILE A 198 5.18 -5.77 -18.03
C ILE A 198 4.38 -6.78 -18.86
N ILE A 199 3.10 -6.53 -19.09
CA ILE A 199 2.24 -7.44 -19.87
C ILE A 199 2.75 -7.55 -21.32
N ALA A 200 3.07 -6.42 -21.96
CA ALA A 200 3.59 -6.42 -23.34
C ALA A 200 4.98 -7.06 -23.49
N GLY A 201 5.77 -7.16 -22.41
CA GLY A 201 7.08 -7.83 -22.42
C GLY A 201 7.00 -9.35 -22.21
N VAL A 202 5.83 -9.88 -21.90
CA VAL A 202 5.58 -11.32 -21.68
C VAL A 202 4.89 -11.97 -22.91
N GLU A 203 4.29 -11.16 -23.80
CA GLU A 203 3.77 -11.59 -25.10
C GLU A 203 4.89 -11.68 -26.14
#